data_9c62e4f2b5d59e9370942ff7336ff01b
#
_entry.id   9c62e4f2b5d59e9370942ff7336ff01b
#
_cell.length_a   1.000
_cell.length_b   1.000
_cell.length_c   1.000
_cell.angle_alpha   90.00
_cell.angle_beta   90.00
_cell.angle_gamma   90.00
#
_symmetry.space_group_name_H-M   'P 1'
#
loop_
_entity.id
_entity.type
_entity.pdbx_description
1 polymer ?
#
loop_
_entity_poly.entity_id
_entity_poly.type
_entity_poly.pdbx_seq_one_letter_code
_entity_poly.pdbx_strand_id
1 'polypeptide(L)'
;MRFGPIPIEDAEGAILAHATVAREKRLRKAHRLTAEDVKALAAAGMREVVAASLASDDVDENQAAARIAGALKHSGIEVKPAATGRVNLHARMTGLFTVDKELIDSINHVDPAVTIATVAAFAPVVAGQMVATVKIIPFAVPEAVVDWIVSITADRTIFEVHPYRAWSVGVVQTVLPSVKESVLDKTRRVTEARLARSGSRVSEERRTPHEQGAVAQAISELSRDNDMVLVFGASAVCDPEDVIPAAIRESGGTVYRAGMPVDPGNLLILGERGGRPVLGAPGCARSPKENGFDWVLDRLIAGVPVTEDDIAGMGVGGLLMEIPTRPQLREPAEPVKRAKVYAIVLAAGRSSRMGGPNKLLAGFDGKKLVRLVTERVLRSRADGAIVVTGHQAERVREALAGVNVRFADNPDYVSGLAGSLKAGIHALPADADGAMVVLGDMPGVGTTDFDALVAAFARASGHAIVRATHAGKRGNPVV
;
A
#
# COMPACT_ATOMS: atom_id res chain seq x y z
N MET A 1 49.00 -5.46 6.64
CA MET A 1 48.93 -6.25 5.38
C MET A 1 49.40 -5.38 4.20
N ARG A 2 50.28 -5.90 3.29
CA ARG A 2 50.67 -5.25 2.05
C ARG A 2 49.97 -5.97 0.88
N PHE A 3 49.26 -5.24 0.04
CA PHE A 3 48.59 -5.77 -1.13
C PHE A 3 49.15 -5.18 -2.42
N GLY A 4 49.41 -6.02 -3.42
CA GLY A 4 49.90 -5.57 -4.70
C GLY A 4 50.73 -6.64 -5.43
N PRO A 5 51.52 -6.24 -6.45
CA PRO A 5 52.47 -7.14 -7.09
C PRO A 5 53.59 -7.51 -6.12
N ILE A 6 53.84 -8.79 -5.97
CA ILE A 6 54.88 -9.38 -5.12
C ILE A 6 55.82 -10.17 -6.05
N PRO A 7 57.14 -9.96 -6.01
CA PRO A 7 58.06 -10.83 -6.72
C PRO A 7 57.87 -12.29 -6.35
N ILE A 8 58.02 -13.20 -7.34
CA ILE A 8 57.72 -14.62 -7.09
C ILE A 8 58.65 -15.21 -5.99
N GLU A 9 59.86 -14.77 -5.89
CA GLU A 9 60.81 -15.19 -4.85
C GLU A 9 60.36 -14.83 -3.43
N ASP A 10 59.58 -13.74 -3.29
CA ASP A 10 59.07 -13.25 -2.01
C ASP A 10 57.63 -13.69 -1.75
N ALA A 11 57.03 -14.46 -2.66
CA ALA A 11 55.60 -14.76 -2.64
C ALA A 11 55.18 -15.93 -1.74
N GLU A 12 56.14 -16.63 -1.11
CA GLU A 12 55.82 -17.70 -0.15
C GLU A 12 55.01 -17.17 1.04
N GLY A 13 53.92 -17.85 1.35
CA GLY A 13 52.99 -17.43 2.42
C GLY A 13 52.04 -16.31 2.03
N ALA A 14 52.20 -15.65 0.88
CA ALA A 14 51.29 -14.64 0.38
C ALA A 14 49.97 -15.26 -0.09
N ILE A 15 48.88 -14.49 -0.06
CA ILE A 15 47.52 -14.91 -0.44
C ILE A 15 47.18 -14.31 -1.80
N LEU A 16 46.92 -15.17 -2.78
CA LEU A 16 46.61 -14.75 -4.16
C LEU A 16 45.34 -13.90 -4.25
N ALA A 17 45.45 -12.73 -4.87
CA ALA A 17 44.32 -11.85 -5.14
C ALA A 17 43.38 -12.38 -6.23
N HIS A 18 43.92 -13.13 -7.17
CA HIS A 18 43.22 -13.66 -8.35
C HIS A 18 43.60 -15.13 -8.59
N ALA A 19 42.68 -15.86 -9.23
CA ALA A 19 43.01 -17.21 -9.69
C ALA A 19 44.18 -17.14 -10.72
N THR A 20 45.20 -17.94 -10.52
CA THR A 20 46.42 -17.97 -11.36
C THR A 20 46.66 -19.38 -11.85
N VAL A 21 47.14 -19.52 -13.08
CA VAL A 21 47.45 -20.84 -13.68
C VAL A 21 48.97 -20.98 -13.81
N ALA A 22 49.53 -22.00 -13.16
CA ALA A 22 50.94 -22.39 -13.27
C ALA A 22 51.01 -23.71 -14.06
N ARG A 23 51.24 -23.63 -15.34
CA ARG A 23 51.18 -24.81 -16.28
C ARG A 23 49.80 -25.50 -16.19
N GLU A 24 49.75 -26.70 -15.65
CA GLU A 24 48.49 -27.48 -15.51
C GLU A 24 47.79 -27.25 -14.16
N LYS A 25 48.45 -26.62 -13.17
CA LYS A 25 47.92 -26.38 -11.83
C LYS A 25 47.20 -25.04 -11.78
N ARG A 26 45.88 -25.06 -11.49
CA ARG A 26 45.10 -23.84 -11.25
C ARG A 26 45.07 -23.52 -9.77
N LEU A 27 45.71 -22.43 -9.36
CA LEU A 27 45.65 -21.86 -8.02
C LEU A 27 44.44 -20.92 -7.95
N ARG A 28 43.59 -21.09 -6.92
CA ARG A 28 42.37 -20.28 -6.78
C ARG A 28 42.65 -18.93 -6.13
N LYS A 29 41.77 -17.98 -6.29
CA LYS A 29 41.77 -16.77 -5.46
C LYS A 29 41.73 -17.15 -3.97
N ALA A 30 42.41 -16.36 -3.13
CA ALA A 30 42.60 -16.59 -1.69
C ALA A 30 43.41 -17.85 -1.34
N HIS A 31 44.10 -18.46 -2.31
CA HIS A 31 45.04 -19.53 -2.04
C HIS A 31 46.32 -18.93 -1.42
N ARG A 32 46.72 -19.48 -0.25
CA ARG A 32 48.01 -19.16 0.34
C ARG A 32 49.12 -19.91 -0.35
N LEU A 33 50.09 -19.20 -0.93
CA LEU A 33 51.17 -19.78 -1.73
C LEU A 33 52.13 -20.57 -0.84
N THR A 34 52.36 -21.82 -1.21
CA THR A 34 53.39 -22.68 -0.61
C THR A 34 54.72 -22.51 -1.39
N ALA A 35 55.83 -22.95 -0.79
CA ALA A 35 57.11 -22.99 -1.48
C ALA A 35 57.05 -23.78 -2.81
N GLU A 36 56.21 -24.80 -2.89
CA GLU A 36 55.98 -25.61 -4.09
C GLU A 36 55.22 -24.83 -5.16
N ASP A 37 54.20 -24.04 -4.76
CA ASP A 37 53.46 -23.15 -5.67
C ASP A 37 54.35 -22.05 -6.24
N VAL A 38 55.21 -21.47 -5.43
CA VAL A 38 56.19 -20.46 -5.85
C VAL A 38 57.15 -21.03 -6.89
N LYS A 39 57.69 -22.24 -6.67
CA LYS A 39 58.52 -22.93 -7.66
C LYS A 39 57.80 -23.20 -8.98
N ALA A 40 56.53 -23.64 -8.90
CA ALA A 40 55.70 -23.91 -10.06
C ALA A 40 55.40 -22.63 -10.89
N LEU A 41 55.10 -21.52 -10.21
CA LEU A 41 54.86 -20.22 -10.83
C LEU A 41 56.12 -19.67 -11.48
N ALA A 42 57.26 -19.75 -10.81
CA ALA A 42 58.57 -19.38 -11.38
C ALA A 42 58.92 -20.21 -12.63
N ALA A 43 58.69 -21.55 -12.57
CA ALA A 43 58.91 -22.43 -13.71
C ALA A 43 57.95 -22.20 -14.89
N ALA A 44 56.80 -21.57 -14.62
CA ALA A 44 55.86 -21.09 -15.67
C ALA A 44 56.22 -19.72 -16.25
N GLY A 45 57.38 -19.12 -15.83
CA GLY A 45 57.88 -17.86 -16.34
C GLY A 45 57.28 -16.62 -15.70
N MET A 46 56.54 -16.77 -14.62
CA MET A 46 55.98 -15.63 -13.89
C MET A 46 57.07 -14.95 -13.04
N ARG A 47 57.14 -13.62 -13.10
CA ARG A 47 58.08 -12.81 -12.33
C ARG A 47 57.48 -12.22 -11.07
N GLU A 48 56.15 -12.00 -11.08
CA GLU A 48 55.41 -11.45 -9.98
C GLU A 48 53.96 -12.00 -9.95
N VAL A 49 53.33 -11.93 -8.79
CA VAL A 49 51.89 -12.21 -8.61
C VAL A 49 51.23 -11.09 -7.82
N VAL A 50 49.96 -10.77 -8.12
CA VAL A 50 49.19 -9.88 -7.29
C VAL A 50 48.68 -10.67 -6.09
N ALA A 51 49.17 -10.34 -4.93
CA ALA A 51 48.87 -11.07 -3.70
C ALA A 51 48.90 -10.16 -2.48
N ALA A 52 48.39 -10.67 -1.35
CA ALA A 52 48.48 -10.05 -0.04
C ALA A 52 49.55 -10.74 0.80
N SER A 53 50.53 -9.96 1.32
CA SER A 53 51.48 -10.39 2.32
C SER A 53 51.02 -9.88 3.69
N LEU A 54 50.89 -10.77 4.66
CA LEU A 54 50.46 -10.46 6.02
C LEU A 54 51.69 -10.05 6.85
N ALA A 55 51.52 -9.03 7.69
CA ALA A 55 52.45 -8.70 8.73
C ALA A 55 52.24 -9.62 9.94
N SER A 56 53.17 -9.60 10.89
CA SER A 56 53.13 -10.47 12.09
C SER A 56 51.97 -10.16 13.03
N ASP A 57 51.44 -8.94 12.96
CA ASP A 57 50.31 -8.42 13.72
C ASP A 57 48.97 -8.41 12.92
N ASP A 58 48.95 -9.03 11.77
CA ASP A 58 47.74 -9.20 10.98
C ASP A 58 47.02 -10.49 11.34
N VAL A 59 45.70 -10.41 11.48
CA VAL A 59 44.79 -11.56 11.65
C VAL A 59 44.08 -11.85 10.32
N ASP A 60 44.12 -13.09 9.88
CA ASP A 60 43.48 -13.46 8.62
C ASP A 60 41.94 -13.27 8.66
N GLU A 61 41.33 -13.13 7.46
CA GLU A 61 39.90 -12.79 7.31
C GLU A 61 38.94 -13.72 8.06
N ASN A 62 39.22 -15.03 8.11
CA ASN A 62 38.35 -16.00 8.75
C ASN A 62 38.48 -15.96 10.29
N GLN A 63 39.73 -15.85 10.77
CA GLN A 63 40.00 -15.70 12.20
C GLN A 63 39.44 -14.39 12.75
N ALA A 64 39.63 -13.29 12.05
CA ALA A 64 39.10 -11.99 12.43
C ALA A 64 37.55 -12.00 12.47
N ALA A 65 36.90 -12.53 11.42
CA ALA A 65 35.45 -12.68 11.39
C ALA A 65 34.92 -13.57 12.51
N ALA A 66 35.60 -14.68 12.81
CA ALA A 66 35.22 -15.60 13.90
C ALA A 66 35.37 -14.95 15.26
N ARG A 67 36.52 -14.23 15.54
CA ARG A 67 36.74 -13.52 16.79
C ARG A 67 35.71 -12.43 17.05
N ILE A 68 35.42 -11.61 16.03
CA ILE A 68 34.41 -10.55 16.13
C ILE A 68 33.03 -11.17 16.36
N ALA A 69 32.60 -12.12 15.51
CA ALA A 69 31.30 -12.75 15.66
C ALA A 69 31.13 -13.48 17.01
N GLY A 70 32.20 -14.09 17.54
CA GLY A 70 32.19 -14.75 18.84
C GLY A 70 32.10 -13.76 20.03
N ALA A 71 32.49 -12.51 19.85
CA ALA A 71 32.35 -11.45 20.86
C ALA A 71 30.94 -10.81 20.88
N LEU A 72 30.15 -10.95 19.81
CA LEU A 72 28.82 -10.36 19.73
C LEU A 72 27.86 -11.14 20.64
N LYS A 73 27.51 -10.57 21.81
CA LYS A 73 26.52 -11.18 22.70
C LYS A 73 25.12 -11.18 22.06
N HIS A 74 24.46 -12.33 22.07
CA HIS A 74 23.16 -12.51 21.42
C HIS A 74 22.28 -13.52 22.11
N SER A 75 20.97 -13.45 21.85
CA SER A 75 19.97 -14.44 22.27
C SER A 75 19.17 -14.91 21.06
N GLY A 76 18.89 -16.21 20.98
CA GLY A 76 18.08 -16.76 19.87
C GLY A 76 18.76 -16.79 18.50
N ILE A 77 20.10 -16.69 18.45
CA ILE A 77 20.91 -16.64 17.22
C ILE A 77 21.81 -17.89 17.12
N GLU A 78 21.98 -18.40 15.92
CA GLU A 78 22.98 -19.40 15.55
C GLU A 78 24.08 -18.71 14.74
N VAL A 79 25.31 -18.78 15.25
CA VAL A 79 26.52 -18.29 14.57
C VAL A 79 27.09 -19.40 13.72
N LYS A 80 27.18 -19.19 12.40
CA LYS A 80 27.76 -20.17 11.46
C LYS A 80 29.28 -20.07 11.43
N PRO A 81 30.00 -21.14 11.06
CA PRO A 81 31.46 -21.10 10.91
C PRO A 81 31.90 -20.04 9.92
N ALA A 82 33.09 -19.46 10.19
CA ALA A 82 33.67 -18.48 9.29
C ALA A 82 34.12 -19.15 7.97
N ALA A 83 33.84 -18.48 6.86
CA ALA A 83 34.28 -18.88 5.53
C ALA A 83 34.43 -17.67 4.63
N THR A 84 35.55 -17.56 3.92
CA THR A 84 35.86 -16.45 2.99
C THR A 84 35.68 -15.06 3.64
N GLY A 85 36.23 -14.91 4.86
CA GLY A 85 36.15 -13.69 5.65
C GLY A 85 34.77 -13.30 6.12
N ARG A 86 33.82 -14.27 6.21
CA ARG A 86 32.44 -14.01 6.57
C ARG A 86 31.94 -14.97 7.65
N VAL A 87 31.15 -14.42 8.57
CA VAL A 87 30.32 -15.18 9.52
C VAL A 87 28.88 -14.74 9.36
N ASN A 88 27.99 -15.68 9.09
CA ASN A 88 26.56 -15.46 9.01
C ASN A 88 25.87 -15.82 10.33
N LEU A 89 24.93 -15.01 10.74
CA LEU A 89 24.15 -15.20 11.95
C LEU A 89 22.69 -15.44 11.54
N HIS A 90 22.10 -16.52 12.05
CA HIS A 90 20.75 -16.97 11.69
C HIS A 90 19.85 -17.04 12.92
N ALA A 91 18.58 -16.69 12.76
CA ALA A 91 17.59 -16.85 13.81
C ALA A 91 17.39 -18.34 14.13
N ARG A 92 17.45 -18.72 15.41
CA ARG A 92 17.14 -20.12 15.84
C ARG A 92 15.66 -20.41 15.90
N MET A 93 14.83 -19.36 16.03
CA MET A 93 13.39 -19.46 16.21
C MET A 93 12.66 -18.36 15.43
N THR A 94 11.38 -18.58 15.19
CA THR A 94 10.49 -17.55 14.65
C THR A 94 10.14 -16.54 15.74
N GLY A 95 10.23 -15.25 15.44
CA GLY A 95 9.99 -14.18 16.41
C GLY A 95 10.30 -12.79 15.87
N LEU A 96 10.50 -11.86 16.77
CA LEU A 96 10.85 -10.46 16.48
C LEU A 96 12.34 -10.24 16.71
N PHE A 97 13.04 -9.72 15.71
CA PHE A 97 14.46 -9.43 15.80
C PHE A 97 14.69 -8.02 16.36
N THR A 98 15.52 -7.91 17.40
CA THR A 98 15.98 -6.62 17.92
C THR A 98 17.50 -6.52 17.79
N VAL A 99 17.99 -5.30 17.62
CA VAL A 99 19.40 -5.00 17.42
C VAL A 99 19.77 -3.67 18.09
N ASP A 100 20.93 -3.65 18.73
CA ASP A 100 21.56 -2.43 19.23
C ASP A 100 22.18 -1.67 18.04
N LYS A 101 21.41 -0.77 17.46
CA LYS A 101 21.83 0.01 16.28
C LYS A 101 23.06 0.87 16.57
N GLU A 102 23.14 1.50 17.74
CA GLU A 102 24.25 2.37 18.07
C GLU A 102 25.57 1.60 18.18
N LEU A 103 25.51 0.38 18.72
CA LEU A 103 26.68 -0.49 18.82
C LEU A 103 27.10 -0.99 17.42
N ILE A 104 26.15 -1.36 16.54
CA ILE A 104 26.45 -1.71 15.14
C ILE A 104 27.13 -0.55 14.43
N ASP A 105 26.59 0.65 14.55
CA ASP A 105 27.17 1.85 13.93
C ASP A 105 28.58 2.11 14.48
N SER A 106 28.78 1.96 15.79
CA SER A 106 30.09 2.13 16.43
C SER A 106 31.11 1.13 15.89
N ILE A 107 30.77 -0.14 15.76
CA ILE A 107 31.63 -1.18 15.17
C ILE A 107 32.02 -0.83 13.74
N ASN A 108 31.03 -0.48 12.92
CA ASN A 108 31.25 -0.15 11.52
C ASN A 108 32.08 1.14 11.31
N HIS A 109 32.19 1.99 12.32
CA HIS A 109 33.05 3.18 12.31
C HIS A 109 34.52 2.91 12.72
N VAL A 110 34.80 1.75 13.31
CA VAL A 110 36.19 1.45 13.76
C VAL A 110 37.16 1.37 12.59
N ASP A 111 36.85 0.56 11.59
CA ASP A 111 37.65 0.36 10.39
C ASP A 111 36.79 -0.11 9.22
N PRO A 112 36.88 0.50 8.03
CA PRO A 112 36.10 0.09 6.86
C PRO A 112 36.40 -1.33 6.36
N ALA A 113 37.49 -1.94 6.81
CA ALA A 113 37.83 -3.33 6.52
C ALA A 113 36.90 -4.34 7.22
N VAL A 114 36.19 -3.92 8.27
CA VAL A 114 35.26 -4.74 9.04
C VAL A 114 33.86 -4.18 8.88
N THR A 115 32.90 -5.02 8.49
CA THR A 115 31.51 -4.60 8.30
C THR A 115 30.55 -5.58 8.95
N ILE A 116 29.51 -5.04 9.59
CA ILE A 116 28.36 -5.80 10.09
C ILE A 116 27.12 -5.23 9.44
N ALA A 117 26.36 -6.09 8.76
CA ALA A 117 25.06 -5.76 8.18
C ALA A 117 23.98 -6.63 8.82
N THR A 118 22.76 -6.06 9.02
CA THR A 118 21.65 -6.72 9.67
C THR A 118 20.36 -6.51 8.89
N VAL A 119 19.34 -7.33 9.17
CA VAL A 119 17.94 -6.97 8.84
C VAL A 119 17.51 -5.77 9.69
N ALA A 120 16.41 -5.12 9.34
CA ALA A 120 15.89 -3.97 10.09
C ALA A 120 15.60 -4.34 11.56
N ALA A 121 15.78 -3.38 12.46
CA ALA A 121 15.32 -3.53 13.85
C ALA A 121 13.79 -3.78 13.87
N PHE A 122 13.36 -4.64 14.77
CA PHE A 122 11.98 -5.08 14.91
C PHE A 122 11.39 -5.78 13.67
N ALA A 123 12.23 -6.33 12.80
CA ALA A 123 11.76 -7.17 11.71
C ALA A 123 11.25 -8.52 12.24
N PRO A 124 10.07 -9.00 11.78
CA PRO A 124 9.65 -10.38 12.00
C PRO A 124 10.59 -11.32 11.23
N VAL A 125 11.05 -12.35 11.91
CA VAL A 125 11.99 -13.35 11.33
C VAL A 125 11.49 -14.75 11.56
N VAL A 126 11.89 -15.67 10.67
CA VAL A 126 11.56 -17.09 10.79
C VAL A 126 12.81 -17.91 11.15
N ALA A 127 12.62 -19.07 11.78
CA ALA A 127 13.71 -19.97 12.11
C ALA A 127 14.55 -20.30 10.87
N GLY A 128 15.88 -20.20 10.99
CA GLY A 128 16.83 -20.41 9.90
C GLY A 128 17.09 -19.19 9.00
N GLN A 129 16.35 -18.10 9.15
CA GLN A 129 16.59 -16.87 8.39
C GLN A 129 17.90 -16.21 8.82
N MET A 130 18.71 -15.76 7.85
CA MET A 130 19.88 -14.96 8.12
C MET A 130 19.44 -13.56 8.58
N VAL A 131 19.94 -13.14 9.75
CA VAL A 131 19.56 -11.85 10.38
C VAL A 131 20.70 -10.86 10.42
N ALA A 132 21.95 -11.36 10.42
CA ALA A 132 23.13 -10.51 10.38
C ALA A 132 24.31 -11.24 9.71
N THR A 133 25.29 -10.48 9.28
CA THR A 133 26.56 -11.01 8.74
C THR A 133 27.71 -10.12 9.14
N VAL A 134 28.79 -10.72 9.64
CA VAL A 134 30.11 -10.07 9.83
C VAL A 134 30.93 -10.36 8.59
N LYS A 135 31.56 -9.35 7.99
CA LYS A 135 32.43 -9.50 6.83
C LYS A 135 33.72 -8.72 6.97
N ILE A 136 34.82 -9.40 6.81
CA ILE A 136 36.15 -8.80 6.65
C ILE A 136 36.40 -8.62 5.15
N ILE A 137 36.63 -7.38 4.72
CA ILE A 137 36.74 -7.01 3.30
C ILE A 137 38.08 -7.47 2.71
N PRO A 138 39.25 -7.17 3.33
CA PRO A 138 40.56 -7.63 2.87
C PRO A 138 40.85 -9.06 3.34
N PHE A 139 42.01 -9.62 2.94
CA PHE A 139 42.45 -10.96 3.37
C PHE A 139 42.92 -11.02 4.82
N ALA A 140 43.24 -9.89 5.41
CA ALA A 140 43.61 -9.77 6.82
C ALA A 140 43.38 -8.36 7.33
N VAL A 141 43.26 -8.19 8.62
CA VAL A 141 43.16 -6.90 9.33
C VAL A 141 44.14 -6.85 10.52
N PRO A 142 44.61 -5.68 10.94
CA PRO A 142 45.45 -5.56 12.13
C PRO A 142 44.74 -6.13 13.37
N GLU A 143 45.49 -6.86 14.19
CA GLU A 143 44.94 -7.45 15.43
C GLU A 143 44.37 -6.38 16.36
N ALA A 144 44.97 -5.19 16.42
CA ALA A 144 44.48 -4.07 17.21
C ALA A 144 43.05 -3.63 16.84
N VAL A 145 42.65 -3.74 15.55
CA VAL A 145 41.29 -3.44 15.08
C VAL A 145 40.29 -4.47 15.62
N VAL A 146 40.66 -5.76 15.57
CA VAL A 146 39.82 -6.84 16.10
C VAL A 146 39.66 -6.69 17.61
N ASP A 147 40.75 -6.43 18.35
CA ASP A 147 40.71 -6.25 19.80
C ASP A 147 39.87 -5.05 20.22
N TRP A 148 39.97 -3.95 19.49
CA TRP A 148 39.15 -2.78 19.74
C TRP A 148 37.66 -3.08 19.59
N ILE A 149 37.26 -3.75 18.49
CA ILE A 149 35.88 -4.16 18.27
C ILE A 149 35.40 -5.10 19.39
N VAL A 150 36.21 -6.10 19.75
CA VAL A 150 35.88 -7.01 20.85
C VAL A 150 35.70 -6.23 22.18
N SER A 151 36.53 -5.23 22.43
CA SER A 151 36.43 -4.44 23.67
C SER A 151 35.14 -3.62 23.77
N ILE A 152 34.69 -2.99 22.67
CA ILE A 152 33.48 -2.16 22.70
C ILE A 152 32.20 -3.00 22.74
N THR A 153 32.27 -4.31 22.44
CA THR A 153 31.11 -5.24 22.48
C THR A 153 30.96 -5.93 23.84
N ALA A 154 31.94 -5.78 24.78
CA ALA A 154 32.10 -6.67 25.94
C ALA A 154 30.87 -6.76 26.81
N ASP A 155 30.08 -5.84 27.14
CA ASP A 155 28.99 -5.95 28.11
C ASP A 155 27.59 -5.63 27.57
N ARG A 156 27.44 -5.59 26.23
CA ARG A 156 26.17 -5.24 25.56
C ARG A 156 25.63 -6.42 24.74
N THR A 157 24.37 -6.75 24.94
CA THR A 157 23.66 -7.66 24.01
C THR A 157 23.34 -6.91 22.74
N ILE A 158 23.81 -7.44 21.62
CA ILE A 158 23.71 -6.75 20.33
C ILE A 158 22.52 -7.23 19.50
N PHE A 159 22.20 -8.53 19.61
CA PHE A 159 21.11 -9.15 18.85
C PHE A 159 20.24 -9.99 19.74
N GLU A 160 18.93 -9.87 19.59
CA GLU A 160 17.98 -10.82 20.19
C GLU A 160 16.89 -11.22 19.18
N VAL A 161 16.47 -12.47 19.24
CA VAL A 161 15.23 -12.92 18.64
C VAL A 161 14.27 -13.26 19.78
N HIS A 162 13.26 -12.41 19.94
CA HIS A 162 12.19 -12.59 20.91
C HIS A 162 11.13 -13.54 20.31
N PRO A 163 10.98 -14.77 20.86
CA PRO A 163 10.01 -15.72 20.31
C PRO A 163 8.60 -15.16 20.47
N TYR A 164 7.78 -15.34 19.45
CA TYR A 164 6.36 -15.05 19.58
C TYR A 164 5.72 -16.00 20.60
N ARG A 165 4.82 -15.43 21.40
CA ARG A 165 4.01 -16.19 22.36
C ARG A 165 2.61 -16.39 21.81
N ALA A 166 2.05 -17.57 21.99
CA ALA A 166 0.66 -17.83 21.61
C ALA A 166 -0.29 -17.14 22.61
N TRP A 167 -0.99 -16.11 22.14
CA TRP A 167 -1.93 -15.32 22.93
C TRP A 167 -3.37 -15.65 22.57
N SER A 168 -4.26 -15.63 23.58
CA SER A 168 -5.69 -15.55 23.41
C SER A 168 -6.09 -14.07 23.21
N VAL A 169 -6.81 -13.77 22.14
CA VAL A 169 -7.14 -12.39 21.77
C VAL A 169 -8.65 -12.23 21.67
N GLY A 170 -9.20 -11.36 22.51
CA GLY A 170 -10.57 -10.89 22.40
C GLY A 170 -10.71 -9.83 21.30
N VAL A 171 -11.76 -9.89 20.50
CA VAL A 171 -12.03 -8.92 19.44
C VAL A 171 -13.35 -8.21 19.69
N VAL A 172 -13.33 -6.90 19.76
CA VAL A 172 -14.52 -6.05 19.74
C VAL A 172 -14.65 -5.43 18.36
N GLN A 173 -15.80 -5.60 17.71
CA GLN A 173 -16.13 -4.89 16.48
C GLN A 173 -17.35 -4.03 16.73
N THR A 174 -17.24 -2.71 16.56
CA THR A 174 -18.41 -1.84 16.71
C THR A 174 -19.21 -1.78 15.42
N VAL A 175 -20.51 -1.59 15.55
CA VAL A 175 -21.48 -1.62 14.46
C VAL A 175 -22.24 -0.31 14.37
N LEU A 176 -22.38 0.21 13.16
CA LEU A 176 -23.28 1.28 12.75
C LEU A 176 -24.24 0.74 11.69
N PRO A 177 -25.43 1.33 11.46
CA PRO A 177 -26.38 0.87 10.44
C PRO A 177 -25.81 0.78 9.03
N SER A 178 -24.75 1.53 8.74
CA SER A 178 -24.06 1.55 7.45
C SER A 178 -23.04 0.42 7.27
N VAL A 179 -22.66 -0.29 8.34
CA VAL A 179 -21.62 -1.34 8.31
C VAL A 179 -22.24 -2.67 7.93
N LYS A 180 -21.79 -3.25 6.83
CA LYS A 180 -22.24 -4.55 6.36
C LYS A 180 -21.60 -5.67 7.19
N GLU A 181 -22.36 -6.71 7.50
CA GLU A 181 -21.89 -7.89 8.24
C GLU A 181 -20.68 -8.56 7.59
N SER A 182 -20.66 -8.62 6.25
CA SER A 182 -19.53 -9.17 5.50
C SER A 182 -18.19 -8.45 5.75
N VAL A 183 -18.22 -7.17 6.16
CA VAL A 183 -17.02 -6.41 6.55
C VAL A 183 -16.51 -6.91 7.91
N LEU A 184 -17.41 -7.18 8.85
CA LEU A 184 -17.08 -7.70 10.17
C LEU A 184 -16.46 -9.11 10.05
N ASP A 185 -17.07 -9.99 9.27
CA ASP A 185 -16.56 -11.34 9.02
C ASP A 185 -15.20 -11.34 8.33
N LYS A 186 -15.01 -10.44 7.35
CA LYS A 186 -13.71 -10.25 6.71
C LYS A 186 -12.67 -9.78 7.72
N THR A 187 -13.01 -8.83 8.60
CA THR A 187 -12.11 -8.30 9.63
C THR A 187 -11.65 -9.43 10.55
N ARG A 188 -12.57 -10.27 11.02
CA ARG A 188 -12.24 -11.44 11.84
C ARG A 188 -11.25 -12.36 11.14
N ARG A 189 -11.54 -12.79 9.90
CA ARG A 189 -10.63 -13.67 9.12
C ARG A 189 -9.24 -13.06 8.92
N VAL A 190 -9.16 -11.76 8.62
CA VAL A 190 -7.87 -11.07 8.46
C VAL A 190 -7.10 -11.02 9.78
N THR A 191 -7.80 -10.79 10.90
CA THR A 191 -7.20 -10.77 12.24
C THR A 191 -6.70 -12.17 12.62
N GLU A 192 -7.48 -13.22 12.39
CA GLU A 192 -7.07 -14.62 12.62
C GLU A 192 -5.81 -14.97 11.80
N ALA A 193 -5.76 -14.57 10.54
CA ALA A 193 -4.58 -14.80 9.69
C ALA A 193 -3.32 -14.07 10.19
N ARG A 194 -3.47 -12.84 10.73
CA ARG A 194 -2.35 -12.12 11.36
C ARG A 194 -1.82 -12.83 12.58
N LEU A 195 -2.71 -13.26 13.45
CA LEU A 195 -2.39 -13.91 14.71
C LEU A 195 -1.77 -15.31 14.51
N ALA A 196 -2.17 -16.02 13.46
CA ALA A 196 -1.73 -17.38 13.19
C ALA A 196 -0.20 -17.54 13.10
N ARG A 197 0.52 -16.54 12.59
CA ARG A 197 2.00 -16.58 12.48
C ARG A 197 2.72 -16.66 13.83
N SER A 198 2.07 -16.24 14.92
CA SER A 198 2.57 -16.30 16.29
C SER A 198 1.97 -17.47 17.08
N GLY A 199 1.09 -18.28 16.47
CA GLY A 199 0.30 -19.28 17.18
C GLY A 199 -0.82 -18.69 18.03
N SER A 200 -1.04 -17.36 17.99
CA SER A 200 -2.14 -16.68 18.67
C SER A 200 -3.45 -16.89 17.93
N ARG A 201 -4.56 -16.72 18.63
CA ARG A 201 -5.91 -16.94 18.07
C ARG A 201 -6.91 -15.94 18.59
N VAL A 202 -7.93 -15.66 17.79
CA VAL A 202 -9.15 -15.00 18.28
C VAL A 202 -9.92 -16.02 19.12
N SER A 203 -9.99 -15.79 20.42
CA SER A 203 -10.72 -16.63 21.36
C SER A 203 -12.21 -16.32 21.36
N GLU A 204 -12.54 -15.03 21.30
CA GLU A 204 -13.91 -14.53 21.36
C GLU A 204 -14.05 -13.24 20.56
N GLU A 205 -15.22 -13.04 19.94
CA GLU A 205 -15.60 -11.81 19.24
C GLU A 205 -16.89 -11.26 19.82
N ARG A 206 -16.91 -9.94 20.07
CA ARG A 206 -18.10 -9.17 20.45
C ARG A 206 -18.41 -8.15 19.37
N ARG A 207 -19.66 -8.14 18.87
CA ARG A 207 -20.20 -7.10 17.97
C ARG A 207 -21.13 -6.23 18.80
N THR A 208 -20.80 -4.94 18.96
CA THR A 208 -21.52 -4.02 19.83
C THR A 208 -21.96 -2.78 19.08
N PRO A 209 -22.99 -2.06 19.50
CA PRO A 209 -23.23 -0.71 19.01
C PRO A 209 -21.97 0.16 19.12
N HIS A 210 -21.84 1.14 18.24
CA HIS A 210 -20.72 2.11 18.29
C HIS A 210 -21.02 3.17 19.36
N GLU A 211 -21.11 2.73 20.62
CA GLU A 211 -21.46 3.52 21.80
C GLU A 211 -20.45 3.23 22.90
N GLN A 212 -20.02 4.29 23.62
CA GLN A 212 -18.94 4.23 24.60
C GLN A 212 -19.19 3.15 25.67
N GLY A 213 -20.35 3.13 26.32
CA GLY A 213 -20.67 2.19 27.40
C GLY A 213 -20.70 0.73 26.91
N ALA A 214 -21.28 0.46 25.72
CA ALA A 214 -21.33 -0.89 25.16
C ALA A 214 -19.92 -1.42 24.81
N VAL A 215 -19.05 -0.56 24.28
CA VAL A 215 -17.65 -0.90 23.97
C VAL A 215 -16.85 -1.09 25.26
N ALA A 216 -17.06 -0.22 26.28
CA ALA A 216 -16.39 -0.33 27.59
C ALA A 216 -16.74 -1.65 28.29
N GLN A 217 -18.03 -2.04 28.25
CA GLN A 217 -18.48 -3.33 28.80
C GLN A 217 -17.79 -4.49 28.07
N ALA A 218 -17.77 -4.51 26.73
CA ALA A 218 -17.14 -5.56 25.96
C ALA A 218 -15.63 -5.67 26.24
N ILE A 219 -14.90 -4.54 26.32
CA ILE A 219 -13.48 -4.50 26.72
C ILE A 219 -13.33 -5.10 28.12
N SER A 220 -14.19 -4.70 29.06
CA SER A 220 -14.14 -5.18 30.46
C SER A 220 -14.32 -6.68 30.57
N GLU A 221 -15.26 -7.25 29.82
CA GLU A 221 -15.54 -8.68 29.80
C GLU A 221 -14.37 -9.44 29.16
N LEU A 222 -13.97 -9.07 27.94
CA LEU A 222 -12.91 -9.78 27.20
C LEU A 222 -11.54 -9.68 27.86
N SER A 223 -11.22 -8.59 28.54
CA SER A 223 -9.93 -8.45 29.24
C SER A 223 -9.76 -9.40 30.43
N ARG A 224 -10.81 -10.06 30.91
CA ARG A 224 -10.71 -11.02 32.01
C ARG A 224 -10.05 -12.35 31.57
N ASP A 225 -10.43 -12.82 30.39
CA ASP A 225 -10.11 -14.16 29.90
C ASP A 225 -9.15 -14.19 28.72
N ASN A 226 -8.70 -12.99 28.26
CA ASN A 226 -7.81 -12.84 27.13
C ASN A 226 -6.52 -12.13 27.50
N ASP A 227 -5.44 -12.45 26.80
CA ASP A 227 -4.13 -11.83 26.97
C ASP A 227 -4.09 -10.42 26.36
N MET A 228 -4.96 -10.14 25.38
CA MET A 228 -5.08 -8.86 24.66
C MET A 228 -6.52 -8.66 24.17
N VAL A 229 -6.94 -7.40 24.03
CA VAL A 229 -8.18 -7.03 23.36
C VAL A 229 -7.89 -6.13 22.16
N LEU A 230 -8.45 -6.47 20.99
CA LEU A 230 -8.42 -5.66 19.79
C LEU A 230 -9.80 -5.03 19.55
N VAL A 231 -9.85 -3.72 19.34
CA VAL A 231 -11.09 -2.97 19.13
C VAL A 231 -11.12 -2.36 17.74
N PHE A 232 -12.04 -2.80 16.89
CA PHE A 232 -12.24 -2.27 15.53
C PHE A 232 -13.44 -1.33 15.50
N GLY A 233 -13.20 -0.03 15.36
CA GLY A 233 -14.23 0.99 15.24
C GLY A 233 -15.01 0.94 13.94
N ALA A 234 -16.31 1.21 13.99
CA ALA A 234 -17.15 1.42 12.79
C ALA A 234 -16.87 2.79 12.13
N SER A 235 -16.30 3.73 12.88
CA SER A 235 -15.85 5.04 12.44
C SER A 235 -14.36 5.22 12.67
N ALA A 236 -13.75 6.15 11.94
CA ALA A 236 -12.38 6.59 12.19
C ALA A 236 -12.33 7.38 13.50
N VAL A 237 -11.29 7.13 14.29
CA VAL A 237 -11.06 7.88 15.54
C VAL A 237 -10.42 9.22 15.18
N CYS A 238 -11.09 10.31 15.54
CA CYS A 238 -10.68 11.67 15.20
C CYS A 238 -10.25 12.50 16.41
N ASP A 239 -10.61 12.05 17.63
CA ASP A 239 -10.42 12.79 18.87
C ASP A 239 -10.09 11.85 20.04
N PRO A 240 -9.29 12.28 21.03
CA PRO A 240 -9.06 11.52 22.27
C PRO A 240 -10.33 11.17 23.06
N GLU A 241 -11.41 11.90 22.88
CA GLU A 241 -12.73 11.64 23.51
C GLU A 241 -13.69 10.85 22.60
N ASP A 242 -13.22 10.35 21.46
CA ASP A 242 -14.02 9.47 20.60
C ASP A 242 -14.34 8.13 21.29
N VAL A 243 -15.32 7.42 20.77
CA VAL A 243 -15.92 6.21 21.37
C VAL A 243 -14.89 5.21 21.87
N ILE A 244 -13.84 4.90 21.10
CA ILE A 244 -12.88 3.85 21.47
C ILE A 244 -11.95 4.29 22.62
N PRO A 245 -11.22 5.43 22.54
CA PRO A 245 -10.38 5.84 23.66
C PRO A 245 -11.20 6.15 24.92
N ALA A 246 -12.40 6.74 24.79
CA ALA A 246 -13.29 6.96 25.91
C ALA A 246 -13.76 5.64 26.55
N ALA A 247 -14.11 4.63 25.75
CA ALA A 247 -14.50 3.31 26.24
C ALA A 247 -13.37 2.56 26.96
N ILE A 248 -12.12 2.68 26.49
CA ILE A 248 -10.97 2.10 27.19
C ILE A 248 -10.88 2.71 28.61
N ARG A 249 -10.97 4.05 28.72
CA ARG A 249 -10.94 4.73 30.03
C ARG A 249 -12.15 4.35 30.91
N GLU A 250 -13.36 4.33 30.36
CA GLU A 250 -14.59 3.95 31.10
C GLU A 250 -14.54 2.49 31.60
N SER A 251 -13.87 1.59 30.84
CA SER A 251 -13.67 0.21 31.28
C SER A 251 -12.71 0.06 32.48
N GLY A 252 -12.13 1.16 32.96
CA GLY A 252 -11.07 1.19 33.98
C GLY A 252 -9.67 0.96 33.42
N GLY A 253 -9.48 1.15 32.13
CA GLY A 253 -8.19 1.07 31.45
C GLY A 253 -7.52 2.44 31.31
N THR A 254 -6.30 2.41 30.79
CA THR A 254 -5.48 3.59 30.48
C THR A 254 -5.23 3.65 28.98
N VAL A 255 -5.36 4.83 28.38
CA VAL A 255 -4.92 5.11 27.01
C VAL A 255 -3.55 5.78 27.09
N TYR A 256 -2.53 5.12 26.59
CA TYR A 256 -1.17 5.65 26.56
C TYR A 256 -0.97 6.58 25.37
N ARG A 257 -1.52 6.19 24.21
CA ARG A 257 -1.38 6.98 22.98
C ARG A 257 -2.55 6.75 22.03
N ALA A 258 -3.02 7.83 21.43
CA ALA A 258 -3.94 7.81 20.29
C ALA A 258 -3.22 8.42 19.08
N GLY A 259 -3.06 7.62 18.02
CA GLY A 259 -2.34 8.00 16.81
C GLY A 259 -0.87 7.59 16.77
N MET A 260 -0.38 7.28 15.55
CA MET A 260 1.02 6.93 15.30
C MET A 260 1.49 7.53 13.96
N PRO A 261 2.80 7.81 13.82
CA PRO A 261 3.36 8.40 12.60
C PRO A 261 3.68 7.35 11.53
N VAL A 262 2.78 6.38 11.33
CA VAL A 262 2.94 5.32 10.31
C VAL A 262 1.73 5.31 9.42
N ASP A 263 1.93 5.28 8.11
CA ASP A 263 0.87 5.32 7.13
C ASP A 263 1.04 4.21 6.05
N PRO A 264 0.06 3.29 5.95
CA PRO A 264 -1.17 3.19 6.72
C PRO A 264 -0.95 2.75 8.17
N GLY A 265 -1.80 3.26 9.09
CA GLY A 265 -1.73 2.90 10.52
C GLY A 265 -2.06 4.04 11.49
N ASN A 266 -2.13 5.29 11.02
CA ASN A 266 -2.14 6.52 11.83
C ASN A 266 -3.12 6.54 13.00
N LEU A 267 -4.28 5.88 12.89
CA LEU A 267 -5.35 5.93 13.89
C LEU A 267 -5.28 4.78 14.90
N LEU A 268 -4.08 4.23 15.12
CA LEU A 268 -3.84 3.25 16.17
C LEU A 268 -4.08 3.89 17.56
N ILE A 269 -4.68 3.13 18.46
CA ILE A 269 -4.75 3.47 19.88
C ILE A 269 -4.00 2.39 20.65
N LEU A 270 -3.05 2.82 21.48
CA LEU A 270 -2.38 1.97 22.46
C LEU A 270 -2.95 2.27 23.84
N GLY A 271 -3.50 1.26 24.47
CA GLY A 271 -3.96 1.31 25.84
C GLY A 271 -3.78 -0.01 26.56
N GLU A 272 -4.20 -0.05 27.81
CA GLU A 272 -4.24 -1.26 28.61
C GLU A 272 -5.46 -1.30 29.51
N ARG A 273 -5.77 -2.50 30.01
CA ARG A 273 -6.71 -2.71 31.10
C ARG A 273 -6.28 -3.89 31.96
N GLY A 274 -6.02 -3.63 33.25
CA GLY A 274 -5.59 -4.65 34.20
C GLY A 274 -4.27 -5.33 33.80
N GLY A 275 -3.31 -4.57 33.26
CA GLY A 275 -2.02 -5.07 32.78
C GLY A 275 -2.08 -5.80 31.44
N ARG A 276 -3.22 -5.79 30.75
CA ARG A 276 -3.42 -6.44 29.44
C ARG A 276 -3.57 -5.40 28.33
N PRO A 277 -2.84 -5.51 27.23
CA PRO A 277 -2.96 -4.56 26.13
C PRO A 277 -4.37 -4.49 25.55
N VAL A 278 -4.83 -3.26 25.29
CA VAL A 278 -6.03 -2.96 24.53
C VAL A 278 -5.65 -2.10 23.35
N LEU A 279 -5.76 -2.64 22.13
CA LEU A 279 -5.42 -1.91 20.91
C LEU A 279 -6.67 -1.48 20.16
N GLY A 280 -6.84 -0.16 19.97
CA GLY A 280 -7.75 0.36 18.96
C GLY A 280 -7.14 0.23 17.57
N ALA A 281 -7.70 -0.67 16.77
CA ALA A 281 -7.18 -0.97 15.44
C ALA A 281 -7.63 0.06 14.41
N PRO A 282 -6.72 0.64 13.61
CA PRO A 282 -7.08 1.55 12.53
C PRO A 282 -7.86 0.84 11.43
N GLY A 283 -8.64 1.59 10.64
CA GLY A 283 -9.46 1.03 9.57
C GLY A 283 -8.68 0.20 8.55
N CYS A 284 -7.42 0.55 8.28
CA CYS A 284 -6.51 -0.19 7.39
C CYS A 284 -6.14 -1.58 7.93
N ALA A 285 -6.22 -1.83 9.24
CA ALA A 285 -5.98 -3.15 9.83
C ALA A 285 -7.02 -4.21 9.39
N ARG A 286 -8.14 -3.79 8.77
CA ARG A 286 -9.11 -4.69 8.11
C ARG A 286 -8.61 -5.25 6.77
N SER A 287 -7.46 -4.80 6.29
CA SER A 287 -6.76 -5.31 5.10
C SER A 287 -5.63 -6.27 5.51
N PRO A 288 -5.33 -7.32 4.72
CA PRO A 288 -4.19 -8.20 4.99
C PRO A 288 -2.82 -7.55 4.72
N LYS A 289 -2.79 -6.34 4.15
CA LYS A 289 -1.54 -5.62 3.86
C LYS A 289 -0.92 -5.12 5.16
N GLU A 290 0.42 -5.12 5.21
CA GLU A 290 1.19 -4.56 6.32
C GLU A 290 0.85 -3.09 6.57
N ASN A 291 0.79 -2.72 7.84
CA ASN A 291 0.53 -1.35 8.30
C ASN A 291 1.09 -1.18 9.73
N GLY A 292 1.07 0.05 10.25
CA GLY A 292 1.62 0.35 11.58
C GLY A 292 1.05 -0.49 12.73
N PHE A 293 -0.19 -0.94 12.61
CA PHE A 293 -0.79 -1.84 13.60
C PHE A 293 0.00 -3.15 13.71
N ASP A 294 0.51 -3.70 12.60
CA ASP A 294 1.31 -4.92 12.60
C ASP A 294 2.60 -4.73 13.41
N TRP A 295 3.25 -3.58 13.30
CA TRP A 295 4.48 -3.29 14.03
C TRP A 295 4.30 -3.28 15.55
N VAL A 296 3.19 -2.73 16.02
CA VAL A 296 2.85 -2.71 17.46
C VAL A 296 2.41 -4.10 17.93
N LEU A 297 1.56 -4.77 17.15
CA LEU A 297 1.08 -6.12 17.46
C LEU A 297 2.23 -7.12 17.60
N ASP A 298 3.19 -7.11 16.68
CA ASP A 298 4.35 -8.01 16.68
C ASP A 298 5.22 -7.80 17.92
N ARG A 299 5.48 -6.54 18.30
CA ARG A 299 6.24 -6.24 19.53
C ARG A 299 5.54 -6.78 20.77
N LEU A 300 4.24 -6.53 20.90
CA LEU A 300 3.47 -6.99 22.06
C LEU A 300 3.45 -8.52 22.15
N ILE A 301 3.18 -9.22 21.05
CA ILE A 301 3.14 -10.69 21.00
C ILE A 301 4.54 -11.30 21.25
N ALA A 302 5.60 -10.61 20.88
CA ALA A 302 6.97 -11.01 21.19
C ALA A 302 7.38 -10.68 22.64
N GLY A 303 6.52 -10.03 23.41
CA GLY A 303 6.81 -9.60 24.78
C GLY A 303 7.81 -8.42 24.85
N VAL A 304 7.96 -7.69 23.75
CA VAL A 304 8.76 -6.46 23.70
C VAL A 304 7.86 -5.30 24.11
N PRO A 305 8.20 -4.54 25.15
CA PRO A 305 7.43 -3.40 25.56
C PRO A 305 7.25 -2.39 24.44
N VAL A 306 6.08 -1.72 24.41
CA VAL A 306 5.80 -0.63 23.49
C VAL A 306 5.33 0.56 24.30
N THR A 307 6.12 1.62 24.27
CA THR A 307 5.83 2.87 24.95
C THR A 307 5.25 3.90 23.98
N GLU A 308 4.80 5.02 24.53
CA GLU A 308 4.39 6.19 23.73
C GLU A 308 5.57 6.71 22.88
N ASP A 309 6.78 6.76 23.45
CA ASP A 309 7.99 7.21 22.78
C ASP A 309 8.41 6.27 21.66
N ASP A 310 8.29 4.95 21.88
CA ASP A 310 8.53 3.96 20.81
C ASP A 310 7.63 4.22 19.59
N ILE A 311 6.35 4.45 19.82
CA ILE A 311 5.42 4.75 18.74
C ILE A 311 5.76 6.10 18.09
N ALA A 312 6.10 7.12 18.87
CA ALA A 312 6.52 8.43 18.34
C ALA A 312 7.76 8.31 17.43
N GLY A 313 8.67 7.42 17.77
CA GLY A 313 9.90 7.14 17.01
C GLY A 313 9.69 6.37 15.69
N MET A 314 8.50 5.85 15.41
CA MET A 314 8.23 5.04 14.19
C MET A 314 8.07 5.88 12.90
N GLY A 315 8.24 7.20 12.95
CA GLY A 315 7.98 8.09 11.81
C GLY A 315 8.92 7.87 10.63
N VAL A 316 10.21 7.68 10.89
CA VAL A 316 11.19 7.41 9.82
C VAL A 316 11.02 5.98 9.31
N GLY A 317 10.70 5.82 8.02
CA GLY A 317 10.31 4.54 7.42
C GLY A 317 8.83 4.20 7.61
N GLY A 318 8.05 5.05 8.30
CA GLY A 318 6.62 4.86 8.57
C GLY A 318 5.70 5.10 7.37
N LEU A 319 6.18 5.64 6.25
CA LEU A 319 5.41 5.73 5.01
C LEU A 319 5.55 4.41 4.24
N LEU A 320 4.66 3.44 4.52
CA LEU A 320 4.78 2.07 4.02
C LEU A 320 4.30 1.91 2.58
N MET A 321 3.31 2.68 2.17
CA MET A 321 2.85 2.68 0.78
C MET A 321 2.09 3.95 0.45
N GLU A 322 2.20 4.38 -0.79
CA GLU A 322 1.28 5.33 -1.38
C GLU A 322 -0.06 4.65 -1.68
N ILE A 323 -1.18 5.26 -1.25
CA ILE A 323 -2.53 4.79 -1.53
C ILE A 323 -3.16 5.76 -2.55
N PRO A 324 -3.09 5.46 -3.87
CA PRO A 324 -3.57 6.37 -4.92
C PRO A 324 -5.07 6.70 -4.81
N THR A 325 -5.82 5.84 -4.13
CA THR A 325 -7.27 6.02 -3.92
C THR A 325 -7.62 6.67 -2.58
N ARG A 326 -6.62 7.15 -1.81
CA ARG A 326 -6.90 7.89 -0.58
C ARG A 326 -7.66 9.16 -0.94
N PRO A 327 -8.88 9.39 -0.40
CA PRO A 327 -9.57 10.65 -0.65
C PRO A 327 -8.71 11.79 -0.10
N GLN A 328 -8.37 12.74 -0.93
CA GLN A 328 -7.74 14.00 -0.51
C GLN A 328 -8.82 14.89 0.12
N LEU A 329 -9.38 14.45 1.26
CA LEU A 329 -10.52 15.07 1.92
C LEU A 329 -10.23 16.46 2.50
N ARG A 330 -8.98 16.94 2.45
CA ARG A 330 -8.56 18.25 2.97
C ARG A 330 -8.05 19.22 1.92
N GLU A 331 -7.92 18.79 0.67
CA GLU A 331 -7.85 19.76 -0.40
C GLU A 331 -9.23 20.43 -0.50
N PRO A 332 -9.32 21.77 -0.53
CA PRO A 332 -10.57 22.41 -0.90
C PRO A 332 -11.01 21.73 -2.19
N ALA A 333 -12.21 21.15 -2.19
CA ALA A 333 -12.78 20.64 -3.43
C ALA A 333 -12.67 21.79 -4.43
N GLU A 334 -11.85 21.67 -5.46
CA GLU A 334 -11.95 22.59 -6.58
C GLU A 334 -13.43 22.61 -6.92
N PRO A 335 -14.06 23.81 -7.02
CA PRO A 335 -15.47 23.86 -7.32
C PRO A 335 -15.65 23.04 -8.58
N VAL A 336 -16.38 21.93 -8.47
CA VAL A 336 -16.63 21.02 -9.61
C VAL A 336 -17.21 21.92 -10.69
N LYS A 337 -16.38 22.24 -11.68
CA LYS A 337 -16.79 23.09 -12.79
C LYS A 337 -18.02 22.41 -13.36
N ARG A 338 -19.20 23.06 -13.22
CA ARG A 338 -20.45 22.50 -13.68
C ARG A 338 -20.29 22.22 -15.17
N ALA A 339 -20.30 20.93 -15.55
CA ALA A 339 -20.20 20.56 -16.93
C ALA A 339 -21.39 21.13 -17.71
N LYS A 340 -21.12 21.88 -18.77
CA LYS A 340 -22.14 22.42 -19.67
C LYS A 340 -22.58 21.33 -20.64
N VAL A 341 -23.78 20.81 -20.41
CA VAL A 341 -24.36 19.72 -21.22
C VAL A 341 -25.53 20.26 -22.04
N TYR A 342 -25.41 20.18 -23.36
CA TYR A 342 -26.49 20.56 -24.28
C TYR A 342 -27.18 19.29 -24.80
N ALA A 343 -28.51 19.36 -24.92
CA ALA A 343 -29.27 18.25 -25.48
C ALA A 343 -29.38 18.37 -27.01
N ILE A 344 -29.17 17.27 -27.71
CA ILE A 344 -29.43 17.11 -29.16
C ILE A 344 -30.69 16.28 -29.30
N VAL A 345 -31.81 16.97 -29.61
CA VAL A 345 -33.10 16.31 -29.83
C VAL A 345 -33.21 15.90 -31.32
N LEU A 346 -33.12 14.62 -31.58
CA LEU A 346 -33.19 14.10 -32.95
C LEU A 346 -34.63 14.05 -33.45
N ALA A 347 -34.98 14.92 -34.40
CA ALA A 347 -36.32 15.11 -34.96
C ALA A 347 -36.33 15.08 -36.50
N ALA A 348 -35.32 14.52 -37.15
CA ALA A 348 -35.19 14.48 -38.61
C ALA A 348 -35.79 13.23 -39.28
N GLY A 349 -36.29 12.26 -38.50
CA GLY A 349 -36.67 10.92 -38.98
C GLY A 349 -37.99 10.89 -39.79
N ARG A 350 -38.08 9.98 -40.78
CA ARG A 350 -39.23 9.79 -41.69
C ARG A 350 -40.40 8.99 -41.12
N SER A 351 -40.27 8.41 -39.89
CA SER A 351 -41.29 7.54 -39.28
C SER A 351 -41.76 6.37 -40.18
N SER A 352 -40.91 5.88 -41.08
CA SER A 352 -41.23 4.94 -42.17
C SER A 352 -41.83 3.60 -41.69
N ARG A 353 -41.60 3.20 -40.47
CA ARG A 353 -42.13 1.95 -39.89
C ARG A 353 -43.62 2.00 -39.54
N MET A 354 -44.22 3.18 -39.50
CA MET A 354 -45.64 3.34 -39.11
C MET A 354 -46.58 3.52 -40.28
N GLY A 355 -46.12 3.59 -41.54
CA GLY A 355 -46.92 3.67 -42.74
C GLY A 355 -47.91 4.87 -42.80
N GLY A 356 -47.76 5.86 -41.92
CA GLY A 356 -48.73 6.92 -41.70
C GLY A 356 -48.09 8.29 -41.34
N PRO A 357 -48.83 9.14 -40.64
CA PRO A 357 -48.38 10.50 -40.31
C PRO A 357 -47.10 10.50 -39.44
N ASN A 358 -46.30 11.56 -39.53
CA ASN A 358 -45.05 11.72 -38.79
C ASN A 358 -45.28 11.59 -37.29
N LYS A 359 -44.66 10.57 -36.67
CA LYS A 359 -44.80 10.23 -35.25
C LYS A 359 -44.48 11.41 -34.31
N LEU A 360 -43.49 12.22 -34.66
CA LEU A 360 -43.06 13.41 -33.90
C LEU A 360 -44.18 14.47 -33.78
N LEU A 361 -45.11 14.48 -34.75
CA LEU A 361 -46.22 15.41 -34.80
C LEU A 361 -47.53 14.81 -34.25
N ALA A 362 -47.49 13.56 -33.78
CA ALA A 362 -48.63 12.93 -33.11
C ALA A 362 -48.97 13.64 -31.81
N GLY A 363 -50.25 13.69 -31.45
CA GLY A 363 -50.71 14.23 -30.18
C GLY A 363 -50.46 13.24 -29.06
N PHE A 364 -49.90 13.74 -27.94
CA PHE A 364 -49.73 13.00 -26.70
C PHE A 364 -49.89 14.00 -25.54
N ASP A 365 -50.79 13.72 -24.59
CA ASP A 365 -51.13 14.62 -23.47
C ASP A 365 -51.45 16.07 -23.92
N GLY A 366 -52.21 16.23 -24.98
CA GLY A 366 -52.62 17.53 -25.53
C GLY A 366 -51.49 18.33 -26.24
N LYS A 367 -50.29 17.77 -26.39
CA LYS A 367 -49.17 18.38 -27.09
C LYS A 367 -48.63 17.49 -28.22
N LYS A 368 -47.92 18.09 -29.16
CA LYS A 368 -47.15 17.31 -30.14
C LYS A 368 -45.98 16.62 -29.43
N LEU A 369 -45.70 15.36 -29.79
CA LEU A 369 -44.71 14.53 -29.10
C LEU A 369 -43.33 15.16 -29.03
N VAL A 370 -42.83 15.71 -30.15
CA VAL A 370 -41.55 16.41 -30.20
C VAL A 370 -41.51 17.62 -29.22
N ARG A 371 -42.65 18.34 -29.10
CA ARG A 371 -42.75 19.45 -28.17
C ARG A 371 -42.68 18.99 -26.72
N LEU A 372 -43.40 17.95 -26.36
CA LEU A 372 -43.40 17.38 -25.01
C LEU A 372 -41.99 16.96 -24.56
N VAL A 373 -41.29 16.21 -25.42
CA VAL A 373 -39.91 15.77 -25.12
C VAL A 373 -38.96 16.96 -24.99
N THR A 374 -39.04 17.93 -25.92
CA THR A 374 -38.17 19.12 -25.90
C THR A 374 -38.42 19.99 -24.67
N GLU A 375 -39.66 20.22 -24.27
CA GLU A 375 -40.00 20.96 -23.05
C GLU A 375 -39.46 20.26 -21.77
N ARG A 376 -39.50 18.92 -21.70
CA ARG A 376 -38.94 18.16 -20.58
C ARG A 376 -37.41 18.31 -20.51
N VAL A 377 -36.75 18.26 -21.65
CA VAL A 377 -35.29 18.51 -21.75
C VAL A 377 -34.97 19.93 -21.27
N LEU A 378 -35.69 20.94 -21.69
CA LEU A 378 -35.44 22.33 -21.27
C LEU A 378 -35.73 22.60 -19.79
N ARG A 379 -36.56 21.78 -19.14
CA ARG A 379 -36.77 21.81 -17.68
C ARG A 379 -35.72 21.07 -16.89
N SER A 380 -34.87 20.29 -17.56
CA SER A 380 -33.78 19.58 -16.91
C SER A 380 -32.56 20.48 -16.64
N ARG A 381 -31.51 19.89 -16.08
CA ARG A 381 -30.23 20.56 -15.86
C ARG A 381 -29.39 20.75 -17.11
N ALA A 382 -29.91 20.39 -18.28
CA ALA A 382 -29.24 20.69 -19.56
C ALA A 382 -29.17 22.20 -19.80
N ASP A 383 -28.04 22.69 -20.32
CA ASP A 383 -27.77 24.12 -20.55
C ASP A 383 -28.47 24.66 -21.79
N GLY A 384 -29.12 23.81 -22.57
CA GLY A 384 -29.92 24.17 -23.74
C GLY A 384 -30.26 22.95 -24.61
N ALA A 385 -31.05 23.20 -25.63
CA ALA A 385 -31.46 22.15 -26.58
C ALA A 385 -31.23 22.59 -28.04
N ILE A 386 -30.72 21.65 -28.83
CA ILE A 386 -30.60 21.76 -30.29
C ILE A 386 -31.52 20.70 -30.88
N VAL A 387 -32.49 21.15 -31.70
CA VAL A 387 -33.43 20.24 -32.38
C VAL A 387 -32.95 20.02 -33.80
N VAL A 388 -32.60 18.77 -34.11
CA VAL A 388 -32.16 18.42 -35.47
C VAL A 388 -33.39 18.09 -36.33
N THR A 389 -33.61 18.92 -37.36
CA THR A 389 -34.73 18.79 -38.29
C THR A 389 -34.27 18.19 -39.62
N GLY A 390 -35.23 17.62 -40.38
CA GLY A 390 -34.99 17.01 -41.69
C GLY A 390 -36.32 16.75 -42.40
N HIS A 391 -36.87 15.55 -42.29
CA HIS A 391 -38.20 15.27 -42.89
C HIS A 391 -39.29 16.12 -42.25
N GLN A 392 -40.04 16.88 -43.07
CA GLN A 392 -41.08 17.82 -42.65
C GLN A 392 -40.59 18.87 -41.66
N ALA A 393 -39.38 19.44 -41.87
CA ALA A 393 -38.73 20.36 -40.98
C ALA A 393 -39.63 21.54 -40.57
N GLU A 394 -40.35 22.15 -41.49
CA GLU A 394 -41.22 23.30 -41.19
C GLU A 394 -42.34 22.92 -40.18
N ARG A 395 -42.97 21.76 -40.36
CA ARG A 395 -44.00 21.29 -39.43
C ARG A 395 -43.47 20.98 -38.04
N VAL A 396 -42.21 20.54 -37.95
CA VAL A 396 -41.52 20.30 -36.66
C VAL A 396 -41.23 21.68 -36.02
N ARG A 397 -40.77 22.68 -36.79
CA ARG A 397 -40.56 24.06 -36.32
C ARG A 397 -41.85 24.69 -35.81
N GLU A 398 -42.98 24.54 -36.56
CA GLU A 398 -44.28 25.00 -36.12
C GLU A 398 -44.73 24.33 -34.81
N ALA A 399 -44.51 23.02 -34.65
CA ALA A 399 -44.84 22.30 -33.42
C ALA A 399 -44.03 22.81 -32.20
N LEU A 400 -42.89 23.40 -32.44
CA LEU A 400 -41.99 23.99 -31.42
C LEU A 400 -42.08 25.55 -31.37
N ALA A 401 -43.02 26.15 -32.03
CA ALA A 401 -43.19 27.61 -31.98
C ALA A 401 -43.30 28.12 -30.54
N GLY A 402 -42.51 29.15 -30.18
CA GLY A 402 -42.39 29.71 -28.83
C GLY A 402 -41.57 28.87 -27.82
N VAL A 403 -40.94 27.78 -28.22
CA VAL A 403 -40.00 27.05 -27.41
C VAL A 403 -38.60 27.55 -27.69
N ASN A 404 -37.84 27.87 -26.65
CA ASN A 404 -36.45 28.43 -26.75
C ASN A 404 -35.44 27.35 -27.10
N VAL A 405 -35.28 27.02 -28.37
CA VAL A 405 -34.35 26.00 -28.90
C VAL A 405 -33.58 26.53 -30.10
N ARG A 406 -32.39 25.96 -30.33
CA ARG A 406 -31.69 26.10 -31.61
C ARG A 406 -32.11 25.01 -32.56
N PHE A 407 -32.21 25.30 -33.87
CA PHE A 407 -32.45 24.29 -34.87
C PHE A 407 -31.17 24.03 -35.67
N ALA A 408 -30.94 22.77 -35.97
CA ALA A 408 -29.91 22.31 -36.91
C ALA A 408 -30.58 21.49 -38.02
N ASP A 409 -30.34 21.87 -39.27
CA ASP A 409 -30.91 21.17 -40.39
C ASP A 409 -30.02 20.04 -40.88
N ASN A 410 -30.61 18.87 -41.10
CA ASN A 410 -29.94 17.76 -41.77
C ASN A 410 -30.60 17.55 -43.14
N PRO A 411 -30.09 18.09 -44.23
CA PRO A 411 -30.65 17.89 -45.58
C PRO A 411 -30.56 16.44 -46.04
N ASP A 412 -29.56 15.69 -45.56
CA ASP A 412 -29.35 14.27 -45.87
C ASP A 412 -29.95 13.34 -44.77
N TYR A 413 -31.15 13.68 -44.31
CA TYR A 413 -31.86 12.89 -43.29
C TYR A 413 -32.20 11.46 -43.73
N VAL A 414 -32.12 11.20 -45.05
CA VAL A 414 -32.38 9.87 -45.64
C VAL A 414 -31.26 8.90 -45.31
N SER A 415 -30.03 9.37 -45.13
CA SER A 415 -28.85 8.55 -44.81
C SER A 415 -28.86 7.94 -43.39
N GLY A 416 -29.81 8.36 -42.54
CA GLY A 416 -30.06 7.73 -41.24
C GLY A 416 -29.68 8.57 -40.03
N LEU A 417 -29.68 7.92 -38.87
CA LEU A 417 -29.50 8.56 -37.57
C LEU A 417 -28.13 9.24 -37.42
N ALA A 418 -27.08 8.66 -38.00
CA ALA A 418 -25.71 9.17 -37.87
C ALA A 418 -25.53 10.56 -38.50
N GLY A 419 -26.17 10.83 -39.64
CA GLY A 419 -26.18 12.15 -40.26
C GLY A 419 -26.81 13.23 -39.37
N SER A 420 -27.96 12.88 -38.79
CA SER A 420 -28.66 13.78 -37.85
C SER A 420 -27.86 14.03 -36.58
N LEU A 421 -27.18 13.03 -36.04
CA LEU A 421 -26.30 13.18 -34.88
C LEU A 421 -25.12 14.12 -35.20
N LYS A 422 -24.46 13.94 -36.34
CA LYS A 422 -23.39 14.82 -36.82
C LYS A 422 -23.85 16.28 -36.93
N ALA A 423 -25.00 16.53 -37.55
CA ALA A 423 -25.56 17.88 -37.64
C ALA A 423 -25.80 18.49 -36.27
N GLY A 424 -26.34 17.74 -35.32
CA GLY A 424 -26.51 18.19 -33.93
C GLY A 424 -25.20 18.51 -33.22
N ILE A 425 -24.19 17.67 -33.38
CA ILE A 425 -22.86 17.90 -32.78
C ILE A 425 -22.20 19.15 -33.35
N HIS A 426 -22.25 19.38 -34.64
CA HIS A 426 -21.69 20.60 -35.27
C HIS A 426 -22.40 21.87 -34.83
N ALA A 427 -23.66 21.82 -34.40
CA ALA A 427 -24.40 22.94 -33.90
C ALA A 427 -24.23 23.26 -32.42
N LEU A 428 -23.43 22.42 -31.69
CA LEU A 428 -23.12 22.66 -30.30
C LEU A 428 -22.34 23.96 -30.10
N PRO A 429 -22.60 24.69 -29.00
CA PRO A 429 -21.73 25.82 -28.60
C PRO A 429 -20.28 25.36 -28.35
N ALA A 430 -19.32 26.22 -28.61
CA ALA A 430 -17.89 25.89 -28.42
C ALA A 430 -17.49 25.63 -26.96
N ASP A 431 -18.31 26.03 -26.02
CA ASP A 431 -18.13 25.85 -24.59
C ASP A 431 -18.92 24.62 -24.01
N ALA A 432 -19.47 23.78 -24.88
CA ALA A 432 -20.13 22.55 -24.46
C ALA A 432 -19.12 21.50 -24.01
N ASP A 433 -19.25 21.03 -22.76
CA ASP A 433 -18.43 19.93 -22.21
C ASP A 433 -19.03 18.57 -22.57
N GLY A 434 -20.35 18.51 -22.85
CA GLY A 434 -21.05 17.27 -23.20
C GLY A 434 -22.29 17.46 -24.07
N ALA A 435 -22.68 16.39 -24.77
CA ALA A 435 -23.87 16.33 -25.60
C ALA A 435 -24.82 15.21 -25.15
N MET A 436 -26.03 15.53 -24.74
CA MET A 436 -27.07 14.56 -24.41
C MET A 436 -27.93 14.25 -25.63
N VAL A 437 -27.80 13.08 -26.20
CA VAL A 437 -28.55 12.64 -27.36
C VAL A 437 -29.93 12.11 -26.95
N VAL A 438 -30.98 12.78 -27.39
CA VAL A 438 -32.37 12.49 -27.05
C VAL A 438 -33.16 12.20 -28.34
N LEU A 439 -33.93 11.10 -28.38
CA LEU A 439 -34.86 10.88 -29.50
C LEU A 439 -36.15 11.66 -29.26
N GLY A 440 -36.61 12.42 -30.25
CA GLY A 440 -37.78 13.28 -30.13
C GLY A 440 -39.14 12.52 -29.98
N ASP A 441 -39.09 11.19 -29.97
CA ASP A 441 -40.26 10.30 -29.88
C ASP A 441 -40.28 9.44 -28.61
N MET A 442 -39.64 9.89 -27.52
CA MET A 442 -39.55 9.16 -26.24
C MET A 442 -40.39 9.82 -25.13
N PRO A 443 -41.72 9.66 -25.12
CA PRO A 443 -42.61 10.28 -24.14
C PRO A 443 -42.47 9.69 -22.72
N GLY A 444 -41.87 8.53 -22.57
CA GLY A 444 -41.66 7.88 -21.27
C GLY A 444 -40.48 8.40 -20.48
N VAL A 445 -39.61 9.23 -21.10
CA VAL A 445 -38.43 9.80 -20.39
C VAL A 445 -38.82 11.16 -19.77
N GLY A 446 -38.61 11.27 -18.46
CA GLY A 446 -38.93 12.45 -17.69
C GLY A 446 -37.73 13.40 -17.47
N THR A 447 -38.01 14.57 -16.94
CA THR A 447 -36.99 15.58 -16.57
C THR A 447 -35.99 15.00 -15.59
N THR A 448 -36.42 14.22 -14.60
CA THR A 448 -35.58 13.58 -13.59
C THR A 448 -34.59 12.58 -14.19
N ASP A 449 -34.98 11.90 -15.30
CA ASP A 449 -34.07 10.95 -15.97
C ASP A 449 -32.94 11.71 -16.69
N PHE A 450 -33.25 12.84 -17.31
CA PHE A 450 -32.26 13.72 -17.91
C PHE A 450 -31.31 14.30 -16.86
N ASP A 451 -31.84 14.74 -15.71
CA ASP A 451 -31.05 15.23 -14.59
C ASP A 451 -30.10 14.19 -14.03
N ALA A 452 -30.55 12.96 -13.93
CA ALA A 452 -29.73 11.83 -13.46
C ALA A 452 -28.53 11.57 -14.40
N LEU A 453 -28.75 11.65 -15.71
CA LEU A 453 -27.69 11.49 -16.72
C LEU A 453 -26.67 12.63 -16.68
N VAL A 454 -27.14 13.89 -16.62
CA VAL A 454 -26.26 15.07 -16.48
C VAL A 454 -25.44 14.98 -15.20
N ALA A 455 -26.06 14.61 -14.08
CA ALA A 455 -25.36 14.45 -12.82
C ALA A 455 -24.32 13.30 -12.84
N ALA A 456 -24.62 12.20 -13.53
CA ALA A 456 -23.68 11.08 -13.68
C ALA A 456 -22.49 11.45 -14.57
N PHE A 457 -22.73 12.22 -15.65
CA PHE A 457 -21.67 12.76 -16.52
C PHE A 457 -20.76 13.74 -15.77
N ALA A 458 -21.34 14.64 -14.97
CA ALA A 458 -20.57 15.56 -14.14
C ALA A 458 -19.70 14.83 -13.09
N ARG A 459 -20.23 13.77 -12.45
CA ARG A 459 -19.46 12.94 -11.52
C ARG A 459 -18.28 12.21 -12.17
N ALA A 460 -18.37 11.93 -13.46
CA ALA A 460 -17.28 11.36 -14.26
C ALA A 460 -16.34 12.43 -14.83
N SER A 461 -16.39 13.66 -14.30
CA SER A 461 -15.57 14.79 -14.74
C SER A 461 -15.63 15.09 -16.24
N GLY A 462 -16.75 14.75 -16.89
CA GLY A 462 -16.95 14.98 -18.33
C GLY A 462 -16.17 14.02 -19.25
N HIS A 463 -15.55 12.98 -18.73
CA HIS A 463 -14.71 12.04 -19.51
C HIS A 463 -15.34 10.64 -19.69
N ALA A 464 -16.66 10.54 -19.62
CA ALA A 464 -17.35 9.26 -19.75
C ALA A 464 -18.55 9.34 -20.68
N ILE A 465 -18.93 8.22 -21.30
CA ILE A 465 -20.21 8.07 -21.97
C ILE A 465 -21.18 7.47 -20.96
N VAL A 466 -22.20 8.25 -20.58
CA VAL A 466 -23.26 7.84 -19.66
C VAL A 466 -24.51 7.47 -20.45
N ARG A 467 -25.04 6.28 -20.26
CA ARG A 467 -26.17 5.75 -21.02
C ARG A 467 -27.30 5.26 -20.13
N ALA A 468 -28.55 5.62 -20.47
CA ALA A 468 -29.70 5.08 -19.80
C ALA A 468 -29.84 3.56 -20.05
N THR A 469 -30.26 2.83 -19.01
CA THR A 469 -30.55 1.39 -19.10
C THR A 469 -31.91 1.08 -18.50
N HIS A 470 -32.62 0.10 -19.06
CA HIS A 470 -33.84 -0.44 -18.48
C HIS A 470 -33.77 -1.97 -18.47
N ALA A 471 -33.99 -2.59 -17.31
CA ALA A 471 -33.88 -4.04 -17.12
C ALA A 471 -32.55 -4.63 -17.68
N GLY A 472 -31.42 -3.92 -17.48
CA GLY A 472 -30.10 -4.32 -17.97
C GLY A 472 -29.82 -4.08 -19.47
N LYS A 473 -30.83 -3.64 -20.24
CA LYS A 473 -30.68 -3.33 -21.67
C LYS A 473 -30.31 -1.86 -21.87
N ARG A 474 -29.30 -1.62 -22.72
CA ARG A 474 -28.83 -0.28 -23.08
C ARG A 474 -29.86 0.46 -23.95
N GLY A 475 -30.15 1.72 -23.62
CA GLY A 475 -31.13 2.54 -24.33
C GLY A 475 -30.65 3.97 -24.58
N ASN A 476 -31.57 4.84 -24.91
CA ASN A 476 -31.43 6.29 -24.95
C ASN A 476 -32.21 6.88 -23.77
N PRO A 477 -31.85 8.11 -23.26
CA PRO A 477 -30.81 8.99 -23.76
C PRO A 477 -29.35 8.55 -23.40
N VAL A 478 -28.38 9.24 -24.04
CA VAL A 478 -26.93 9.05 -23.83
C VAL A 478 -26.27 10.42 -23.72
N VAL A 479 -25.38 10.59 -22.76
CA VAL A 479 -24.54 11.80 -22.61
C VAL A 479 -23.11 11.44 -22.93
#